data_78bd2f0ddb208097b1005e75b8058ba2
#
_entry.id   78bd2f0ddb208097b1005e75b8058ba2
#
_cell.length_a   1.000
_cell.length_b   1.000
_cell.length_c   1.000
_cell.angle_alpha   90.00
_cell.angle_beta   90.00
_cell.angle_gamma   90.00
#
_symmetry.space_group_name_H-M   'P 1'
#
loop_
_entity.id
_entity.type
_entity.pdbx_description
1 polymer ?
#
loop_
_entity_poly.entity_id
_entity_poly.type
_entity_poly.pdbx_seq_one_letter_code
_entity_poly.pdbx_strand_id
1 'polypeptide(L)'
;RANFPDFKAFVKTPEAAAEATVQPVDELDVDAAIIFSDILVVPEAMGLNYEMLEARGPRFPEVIENQAGVDALLSGENAAERLGYVYDALRLTKVALAGRIPLIGFAGAPWTILAYMVEGSGSKTFSIARRLLYTNPVLAHTLLQKITDTTIAYLQGQVAAGANVLQLFDSWAGELPPAQYRAFAIPYLRQICEALPGIPKTVFAKGAWFALEDLGELPCEVIGLDWNTPPAFARARVGENKVMQGNLDPCCLYADAETIETETKEMLRQFGRRHIANLGHGVYPDTPLEGVRTFVGAVKTWRYTHD
;
A
#
# COMPACT_ATOMS: atom_id res chain seq x y z
N ARG A 1 -0.98 7.40 -20.31
CA ARG A 1 0.37 6.80 -20.23
C ARG A 1 1.11 6.86 -21.58
N ALA A 2 0.41 6.66 -22.68
CA ALA A 2 1.04 6.65 -24.04
C ALA A 2 1.81 7.94 -24.40
N ASN A 3 1.50 9.07 -23.77
CA ASN A 3 2.12 10.37 -24.04
C ASN A 3 3.35 10.68 -23.17
N PHE A 4 3.77 9.77 -22.29
CA PHE A 4 4.90 9.95 -21.39
C PHE A 4 6.05 9.00 -21.75
N PRO A 5 7.32 9.45 -21.65
CA PRO A 5 8.48 8.65 -22.03
C PRO A 5 8.62 7.39 -21.16
N ASP A 6 8.26 7.48 -19.89
CA ASP A 6 8.32 6.38 -18.93
C ASP A 6 7.32 6.56 -17.77
N PHE A 7 7.24 5.54 -16.90
CA PHE A 7 6.36 5.52 -15.73
C PHE A 7 6.70 6.62 -14.71
N LYS A 8 7.99 6.90 -14.49
CA LYS A 8 8.43 7.93 -13.52
C LYS A 8 8.06 9.33 -13.97
N ALA A 9 8.23 9.62 -15.27
CA ALA A 9 7.79 10.89 -15.84
C ALA A 9 6.28 11.10 -15.67
N PHE A 10 5.48 10.03 -15.84
CA PHE A 10 4.05 10.07 -15.61
C PHE A 10 3.71 10.35 -14.13
N VAL A 11 4.29 9.61 -13.19
CA VAL A 11 4.09 9.80 -11.73
C VAL A 11 4.52 11.21 -11.29
N LYS A 12 5.60 11.76 -11.88
CA LYS A 12 6.13 13.10 -11.55
C LYS A 12 5.40 14.27 -12.20
N THR A 13 4.35 14.00 -12.98
CA THR A 13 3.49 15.02 -13.58
C THR A 13 2.19 15.10 -12.79
N PRO A 14 1.99 16.12 -11.93
CA PRO A 14 0.83 16.18 -11.02
C PRO A 14 -0.52 16.09 -11.71
N GLU A 15 -0.68 16.75 -12.87
CA GLU A 15 -1.91 16.75 -13.67
C GLU A 15 -2.24 15.34 -14.17
N ALA A 16 -1.25 14.63 -14.68
CA ALA A 16 -1.42 13.27 -15.18
C ALA A 16 -1.73 12.25 -14.06
N ALA A 17 -1.07 12.40 -12.92
CA ALA A 17 -1.35 11.57 -11.75
C ALA A 17 -2.76 11.84 -11.20
N ALA A 18 -3.20 13.09 -11.18
CA ALA A 18 -4.55 13.47 -10.76
C ALA A 18 -5.62 12.89 -11.72
N GLU A 19 -5.43 13.03 -13.04
CA GLU A 19 -6.32 12.45 -14.05
C GLU A 19 -6.42 10.93 -13.88
N ALA A 20 -5.30 10.22 -13.76
CA ALA A 20 -5.28 8.78 -13.56
C ALA A 20 -5.97 8.34 -12.25
N THR A 21 -5.94 9.20 -11.23
CA THR A 21 -6.60 8.94 -9.94
C THR A 21 -8.12 9.09 -10.03
N VAL A 22 -8.61 10.07 -10.82
CA VAL A 22 -10.04 10.36 -10.95
C VAL A 22 -10.72 9.41 -11.93
N GLN A 23 -10.02 8.94 -12.94
CA GLN A 23 -10.58 8.09 -13.99
C GLN A 23 -11.35 6.87 -13.46
N PRO A 24 -10.85 6.04 -12.51
CA PRO A 24 -11.63 4.92 -11.95
C PRO A 24 -12.89 5.36 -11.22
N VAL A 25 -12.91 6.56 -10.65
CA VAL A 25 -14.10 7.13 -9.98
C VAL A 25 -15.21 7.40 -11.00
N ASP A 26 -14.84 8.03 -12.10
CA ASP A 26 -15.79 8.44 -13.13
C ASP A 26 -16.27 7.24 -13.97
N GLU A 27 -15.41 6.24 -14.21
CA GLU A 27 -15.73 5.09 -15.06
C GLU A 27 -16.35 3.91 -14.29
N LEU A 28 -16.02 3.73 -13.01
CA LEU A 28 -16.39 2.54 -12.23
C LEU A 28 -17.27 2.85 -11.02
N ASP A 29 -17.48 4.13 -10.69
CA ASP A 29 -18.26 4.55 -9.52
C ASP A 29 -17.76 3.94 -8.20
N VAL A 30 -16.46 3.92 -7.99
CA VAL A 30 -15.84 3.46 -6.74
C VAL A 30 -16.07 4.45 -5.59
N ASP A 31 -16.02 3.98 -4.35
CA ASP A 31 -16.35 4.78 -3.15
C ASP A 31 -15.14 5.50 -2.53
N ALA A 32 -13.94 5.28 -3.05
CA ALA A 32 -12.72 6.00 -2.67
C ALA A 32 -11.73 6.05 -3.83
N ALA A 33 -10.96 7.13 -3.92
CA ALA A 33 -9.85 7.26 -4.88
C ALA A 33 -8.53 7.12 -4.15
N ILE A 34 -7.59 6.37 -4.72
CA ILE A 34 -6.21 6.31 -4.23
C ILE A 34 -5.30 7.09 -5.18
N ILE A 35 -4.45 7.96 -4.63
CA ILE A 35 -3.55 8.77 -5.46
C ILE A 35 -2.67 7.88 -6.34
N PHE A 36 -2.57 8.19 -7.62
CA PHE A 36 -1.67 7.49 -8.53
C PHE A 36 -0.22 7.92 -8.26
N SER A 37 0.57 6.99 -7.71
CA SER A 37 1.98 7.19 -7.36
C SER A 37 2.69 5.83 -7.28
N ASP A 38 3.88 5.81 -6.69
CA ASP A 38 4.68 4.59 -6.43
C ASP A 38 5.17 4.60 -4.98
N ILE A 39 5.32 3.43 -4.37
CA ILE A 39 5.94 3.29 -3.05
C ILE A 39 7.45 3.63 -3.07
N LEU A 40 8.10 3.48 -4.22
CA LEU A 40 9.54 3.71 -4.39
C LEU A 40 9.92 5.19 -4.58
N VAL A 41 8.94 6.09 -4.55
CA VAL A 41 9.22 7.54 -4.49
C VAL A 41 9.95 7.92 -3.19
N VAL A 42 9.72 7.16 -2.10
CA VAL A 42 10.38 7.38 -0.80
C VAL A 42 11.89 7.12 -0.89
N PRO A 43 12.41 5.95 -1.27
CA PRO A 43 13.85 5.75 -1.41
C PRO A 43 14.48 6.70 -2.46
N GLU A 44 13.77 7.05 -3.54
CA GLU A 44 14.25 8.05 -4.49
C GLU A 44 14.42 9.42 -3.84
N ALA A 45 13.46 9.87 -3.06
CA ALA A 45 13.54 11.12 -2.30
C ALA A 45 14.68 11.10 -1.27
N MET A 46 14.95 9.95 -0.66
CA MET A 46 16.10 9.74 0.23
C MET A 46 17.46 9.80 -0.49
N GLY A 47 17.48 9.75 -1.82
CA GLY A 47 18.69 9.84 -2.64
C GLY A 47 19.10 8.54 -3.32
N LEU A 48 18.36 7.45 -3.13
CA LEU A 48 18.62 6.16 -3.78
C LEU A 48 17.74 6.02 -5.03
N ASN A 49 18.29 6.37 -6.18
CA ASN A 49 17.56 6.35 -7.45
C ASN A 49 17.21 4.93 -7.89
N TYR A 50 16.06 4.79 -8.54
CA TYR A 50 15.65 3.55 -9.19
C TYR A 50 15.23 3.79 -10.64
N GLU A 51 15.25 2.72 -11.41
CA GLU A 51 14.79 2.65 -12.79
C GLU A 51 13.57 1.72 -12.86
N MET A 52 12.60 2.03 -13.71
CA MET A 52 11.50 1.12 -13.99
C MET A 52 11.78 0.41 -15.33
N LEU A 53 12.24 -0.83 -15.24
CA LEU A 53 12.54 -1.64 -16.43
C LEU A 53 11.25 -2.26 -16.96
N GLU A 54 11.05 -2.15 -18.29
CA GLU A 54 9.91 -2.77 -18.96
C GLU A 54 9.92 -4.29 -18.74
N ALA A 55 8.77 -4.85 -18.36
CA ALA A 55 8.56 -6.27 -18.04
C ALA A 55 9.41 -6.86 -16.89
N ARG A 56 10.26 -6.08 -16.23
CA ARG A 56 11.11 -6.54 -15.11
C ARG A 56 10.83 -5.84 -13.79
N GLY A 57 10.10 -4.72 -13.83
CA GLY A 57 9.82 -3.91 -12.65
C GLY A 57 10.97 -3.02 -12.19
N PRO A 58 10.99 -2.60 -10.91
CA PRO A 58 11.97 -1.66 -10.40
C PRO A 58 13.36 -2.29 -10.26
N ARG A 59 14.39 -1.48 -10.57
CA ARG A 59 15.79 -1.79 -10.36
C ARG A 59 16.49 -0.60 -9.71
N PHE A 60 17.25 -0.87 -8.67
CA PHE A 60 18.16 0.08 -8.05
C PHE A 60 19.58 -0.21 -8.56
N PRO A 61 20.20 0.69 -9.34
CA PRO A 61 21.58 0.54 -9.80
C PRO A 61 22.59 0.50 -8.64
N GLU A 62 22.29 1.21 -7.57
CA GLU A 62 23.03 1.22 -6.31
C GLU A 62 22.15 0.64 -5.21
N VAL A 63 22.75 -0.06 -4.25
CA VAL A 63 22.05 -0.68 -3.11
C VAL A 63 22.71 -0.29 -1.79
N ILE A 64 21.99 -0.43 -0.70
CA ILE A 64 22.53 -0.16 0.63
C ILE A 64 23.20 -1.41 1.18
N GLU A 65 24.51 -1.37 1.32
CA GLU A 65 25.33 -2.50 1.77
C GLU A 65 25.97 -2.26 3.16
N ASN A 66 26.14 -1.00 3.56
CA ASN A 66 26.93 -0.64 4.75
C ASN A 66 26.45 0.69 5.37
N GLN A 67 27.06 1.03 6.51
CA GLN A 67 26.73 2.23 7.27
C GLN A 67 26.93 3.52 6.45
N ALA A 68 27.99 3.60 5.64
CA ALA A 68 28.25 4.79 4.82
C ALA A 68 27.12 5.03 3.80
N GLY A 69 26.57 3.96 3.21
CA GLY A 69 25.39 4.04 2.35
C GLY A 69 24.16 4.56 3.10
N VAL A 70 23.94 4.10 4.33
CA VAL A 70 22.83 4.60 5.15
C VAL A 70 23.05 6.06 5.56
N ASP A 71 24.27 6.44 5.91
CA ASP A 71 24.60 7.82 6.34
C ASP A 71 24.41 8.84 5.20
N ALA A 72 24.67 8.43 3.96
CA ALA A 72 24.51 9.26 2.77
C ALA A 72 23.03 9.57 2.42
N LEU A 73 22.07 8.76 2.92
CA LEU A 73 20.66 8.98 2.66
C LEU A 73 20.15 10.23 3.39
N LEU A 74 19.34 11.01 2.70
CA LEU A 74 18.45 11.99 3.35
C LEU A 74 17.34 11.24 4.13
N SER A 75 16.78 11.91 5.14
CA SER A 75 15.67 11.35 5.91
C SER A 75 14.74 12.45 6.43
N GLY A 76 13.57 12.03 6.93
CA GLY A 76 12.58 12.92 7.50
C GLY A 76 12.08 13.98 6.49
N GLU A 77 11.91 15.19 6.98
CA GLU A 77 11.42 16.34 6.22
C GLU A 77 12.30 16.66 5.00
N ASN A 78 13.62 16.60 5.14
CA ASN A 78 14.56 16.90 4.05
C ASN A 78 14.40 15.97 2.84
N ALA A 79 14.00 14.73 3.05
CA ALA A 79 13.65 13.81 1.97
C ALA A 79 12.22 14.06 1.48
N ALA A 80 11.27 14.22 2.39
CA ALA A 80 9.85 14.40 2.05
C ALA A 80 9.56 15.67 1.23
N GLU A 81 10.34 16.74 1.39
CA GLU A 81 10.24 17.97 0.58
C GLU A 81 10.44 17.70 -0.93
N ARG A 82 11.22 16.68 -1.29
CA ARG A 82 11.42 16.28 -2.69
C ARG A 82 10.19 15.64 -3.34
N LEU A 83 9.16 15.33 -2.55
CA LEU A 83 7.91 14.71 -3.00
C LEU A 83 6.80 15.73 -3.26
N GLY A 84 7.14 17.00 -3.44
CA GLY A 84 6.20 18.09 -3.72
C GLY A 84 5.24 17.80 -4.88
N TYR A 85 5.70 17.12 -5.91
CA TYR A 85 4.87 16.72 -7.06
C TYR A 85 3.73 15.76 -6.68
N VAL A 86 3.91 14.91 -5.66
CA VAL A 86 2.82 14.05 -5.14
C VAL A 86 1.80 14.88 -4.38
N TYR A 87 2.26 15.86 -3.60
CA TYR A 87 1.38 16.77 -2.87
C TYR A 87 0.55 17.64 -3.82
N ASP A 88 1.16 18.09 -4.93
CA ASP A 88 0.45 18.82 -5.96
C ASP A 88 -0.59 17.95 -6.68
N ALA A 89 -0.24 16.70 -6.99
CA ALA A 89 -1.20 15.73 -7.54
C ALA A 89 -2.40 15.49 -6.59
N LEU A 90 -2.15 15.39 -5.29
CA LEU A 90 -3.22 15.25 -4.27
C LEU A 90 -4.14 16.48 -4.25
N ARG A 91 -3.57 17.72 -4.28
CA ARG A 91 -4.36 18.94 -4.31
C ARG A 91 -5.23 19.03 -5.56
N LEU A 92 -4.67 18.72 -6.74
CA LEU A 92 -5.41 18.70 -8.00
C LEU A 92 -6.51 17.63 -7.98
N THR A 93 -6.20 16.44 -7.50
CA THR A 93 -7.20 15.36 -7.35
C THR A 93 -8.33 15.77 -6.41
N LYS A 94 -8.01 16.38 -5.28
CA LYS A 94 -9.03 16.84 -4.33
C LYS A 94 -9.99 17.85 -4.95
N VAL A 95 -9.46 18.79 -5.76
CA VAL A 95 -10.28 19.76 -6.51
C VAL A 95 -11.17 19.01 -7.52
N ALA A 96 -10.62 18.08 -8.29
CA ALA A 96 -11.35 17.32 -9.31
C ALA A 96 -12.43 16.42 -8.70
N LEU A 97 -12.17 15.80 -7.55
CA LEU A 97 -13.17 15.02 -6.82
C LEU A 97 -14.33 15.84 -6.27
N ALA A 98 -14.12 17.12 -6.02
CA ALA A 98 -15.14 18.05 -5.51
C ALA A 98 -15.91 17.54 -4.29
N GLY A 99 -15.27 16.77 -3.42
CA GLY A 99 -15.87 16.16 -2.22
C GLY A 99 -16.78 14.96 -2.45
N ARG A 100 -16.84 14.41 -3.67
CA ARG A 100 -17.70 13.24 -4.01
C ARG A 100 -17.36 12.01 -3.18
N ILE A 101 -16.07 11.72 -3.02
CA ILE A 101 -15.55 10.54 -2.32
C ILE A 101 -14.24 10.88 -1.58
N PRO A 102 -13.82 10.08 -0.59
CA PRO A 102 -12.55 10.28 0.07
C PRO A 102 -11.35 9.99 -0.83
N LEU A 103 -10.25 10.73 -0.59
CA LEU A 103 -8.96 10.54 -1.25
C LEU A 103 -8.01 9.82 -0.30
N ILE A 104 -7.44 8.71 -0.78
CA ILE A 104 -6.47 7.87 -0.07
C ILE A 104 -5.07 8.29 -0.49
N GLY A 105 -4.25 8.68 0.49
CA GLY A 105 -2.81 8.77 0.36
C GLY A 105 -2.16 7.44 0.78
N PHE A 106 -0.92 7.18 0.34
CA PHE A 106 -0.26 5.94 0.71
C PHE A 106 1.27 6.04 0.75
N ALA A 107 1.89 5.04 1.37
CA ALA A 107 3.32 4.80 1.32
C ALA A 107 3.62 3.31 1.41
N GLY A 108 4.83 2.92 1.00
CA GLY A 108 5.36 1.60 1.31
C GLY A 108 5.74 1.49 2.78
N ALA A 109 5.49 0.33 3.38
CA ALA A 109 5.91 0.03 4.74
C ALA A 109 7.45 -0.08 4.83
N PRO A 110 8.05 0.27 5.97
CA PRO A 110 9.52 0.35 6.10
C PRO A 110 10.25 -0.93 5.72
N TRP A 111 9.75 -2.12 6.11
CA TRP A 111 10.36 -3.38 5.69
C TRP A 111 10.33 -3.56 4.17
N THR A 112 9.19 -3.33 3.53
CA THR A 112 9.07 -3.43 2.07
C THR A 112 10.04 -2.49 1.36
N ILE A 113 10.20 -1.27 1.84
CA ILE A 113 11.14 -0.29 1.25
C ILE A 113 12.59 -0.73 1.48
N LEU A 114 12.96 -1.14 2.71
CA LEU A 114 14.30 -1.69 2.99
C LEU A 114 14.61 -2.87 2.07
N ALA A 115 13.65 -3.78 1.88
CA ALA A 115 13.83 -4.95 1.04
C ALA A 115 14.27 -4.57 -0.38
N TYR A 116 13.64 -3.56 -0.99
CA TYR A 116 14.05 -3.05 -2.29
C TYR A 116 15.41 -2.33 -2.26
N MET A 117 15.66 -1.49 -1.26
CA MET A 117 16.90 -0.72 -1.13
C MET A 117 18.14 -1.60 -0.96
N VAL A 118 17.99 -2.77 -0.36
CA VAL A 118 19.07 -3.74 -0.09
C VAL A 118 19.17 -4.81 -1.17
N GLU A 119 18.05 -5.34 -1.66
CA GLU A 119 18.03 -6.37 -2.72
C GLU A 119 18.33 -5.80 -4.10
N GLY A 120 17.98 -4.53 -4.35
CA GLY A 120 18.21 -3.83 -5.62
C GLY A 120 17.11 -4.04 -6.67
N SER A 121 16.17 -4.95 -6.46
CA SER A 121 15.06 -5.24 -7.36
C SER A 121 13.97 -6.03 -6.65
N GLY A 122 12.84 -6.28 -7.35
CA GLY A 122 11.90 -7.30 -6.93
C GLY A 122 12.55 -8.69 -6.87
N SER A 123 12.26 -9.44 -5.83
CA SER A 123 12.83 -10.78 -5.60
C SER A 123 11.75 -11.73 -5.11
N LYS A 124 11.89 -13.02 -5.43
CA LYS A 124 10.98 -14.06 -4.90
C LYS A 124 11.20 -14.34 -3.42
N THR A 125 12.36 -14.02 -2.88
CA THR A 125 12.77 -14.43 -1.53
C THR A 125 13.41 -13.31 -0.71
N PHE A 126 13.82 -12.21 -1.34
CA PHE A 126 14.57 -11.12 -0.69
C PHE A 126 15.70 -11.62 0.21
N SER A 127 16.47 -12.58 -0.30
CA SER A 127 17.47 -13.30 0.49
C SER A 127 18.62 -12.40 0.98
N ILE A 128 18.99 -11.37 0.23
CA ILE A 128 20.04 -10.41 0.61
C ILE A 128 19.51 -9.51 1.74
N ALA A 129 18.32 -8.93 1.57
CA ALA A 129 17.69 -8.12 2.59
C ALA A 129 17.43 -8.91 3.87
N ARG A 130 16.90 -10.14 3.77
CA ARG A 130 16.67 -11.01 4.92
C ARG A 130 17.96 -11.40 5.63
N ARG A 131 19.03 -11.69 4.88
CA ARG A 131 20.34 -11.99 5.45
C ARG A 131 20.87 -10.82 6.29
N LEU A 132 20.66 -9.56 5.86
CA LEU A 132 21.05 -8.37 6.59
C LEU A 132 20.46 -8.35 8.01
N LEU A 133 19.21 -8.78 8.17
CA LEU A 133 18.54 -8.78 9.49
C LEU A 133 19.24 -9.70 10.50
N TYR A 134 19.94 -10.74 10.05
CA TYR A 134 20.70 -11.65 10.89
C TYR A 134 22.16 -11.28 11.04
N THR A 135 22.79 -10.75 9.97
CA THR A 135 24.24 -10.51 9.96
C THR A 135 24.61 -9.12 10.47
N ASN A 136 23.73 -8.14 10.32
CA ASN A 136 23.93 -6.78 10.83
C ASN A 136 22.61 -6.13 11.21
N PRO A 137 21.95 -6.59 12.29
CA PRO A 137 20.66 -6.05 12.74
C PRO A 137 20.72 -4.56 13.10
N VAL A 138 21.85 -4.07 13.57
CA VAL A 138 22.05 -2.64 13.89
C VAL A 138 21.90 -1.79 12.64
N LEU A 139 22.56 -2.15 11.55
CA LEU A 139 22.44 -1.46 10.26
C LEU A 139 20.99 -1.52 9.74
N ALA A 140 20.35 -2.69 9.84
CA ALA A 140 18.96 -2.85 9.42
C ALA A 140 18.03 -1.92 10.21
N HIS A 141 18.15 -1.85 11.53
CA HIS A 141 17.35 -0.94 12.37
C HIS A 141 17.63 0.53 12.05
N THR A 142 18.88 0.91 11.80
CA THR A 142 19.25 2.27 11.42
C THR A 142 18.59 2.67 10.09
N LEU A 143 18.63 1.80 9.10
CA LEU A 143 17.99 2.03 7.80
C LEU A 143 16.46 2.09 7.93
N LEU A 144 15.84 1.15 8.66
CA LEU A 144 14.41 1.14 8.93
C LEU A 144 13.96 2.43 9.61
N GLN A 145 14.73 2.96 10.57
CA GLN A 145 14.37 4.21 11.23
C GLN A 145 14.40 5.39 10.26
N LYS A 146 15.43 5.53 9.44
CA LYS A 146 15.49 6.59 8.40
C LYS A 146 14.33 6.53 7.42
N ILE A 147 13.96 5.32 6.98
CA ILE A 147 12.80 5.08 6.12
C ILE A 147 11.52 5.51 6.84
N THR A 148 11.37 5.12 8.11
CA THR A 148 10.20 5.43 8.94
C THR A 148 10.02 6.93 9.12
N ASP A 149 11.08 7.65 9.49
CA ASP A 149 11.07 9.10 9.67
C ASP A 149 10.66 9.82 8.38
N THR A 150 11.18 9.35 7.23
CA THR A 150 10.81 9.88 5.91
C THR A 150 9.36 9.57 5.55
N THR A 151 8.91 8.35 5.83
CA THR A 151 7.53 7.92 5.58
C THR A 151 6.53 8.72 6.42
N ILE A 152 6.84 9.00 7.68
CA ILE A 152 6.01 9.84 8.56
C ILE A 152 5.89 11.24 7.96
N ALA A 153 7.00 11.91 7.66
CA ALA A 153 6.99 13.26 7.07
C ALA A 153 6.24 13.28 5.71
N TYR A 154 6.45 12.27 4.89
CA TYR A 154 5.75 12.13 3.60
C TYR A 154 4.24 11.99 3.76
N LEU A 155 3.79 11.14 4.68
CA LEU A 155 2.36 10.94 4.93
C LEU A 155 1.71 12.19 5.57
N GLN A 156 2.41 12.90 6.45
CA GLN A 156 1.97 14.20 6.98
C GLN A 156 1.78 15.22 5.86
N GLY A 157 2.72 15.27 4.91
CA GLY A 157 2.61 16.09 3.70
C GLY A 157 1.40 15.73 2.83
N GLN A 158 1.08 14.43 2.68
CA GLN A 158 -0.10 13.96 1.96
C GLN A 158 -1.41 14.38 2.66
N VAL A 159 -1.46 14.30 3.99
CA VAL A 159 -2.63 14.78 4.77
C VAL A 159 -2.80 16.28 4.60
N ALA A 160 -1.73 17.06 4.70
CA ALA A 160 -1.75 18.50 4.49
C ALA A 160 -2.17 18.88 3.05
N ALA A 161 -1.85 18.03 2.07
CA ALA A 161 -2.27 18.18 0.66
C ALA A 161 -3.72 17.75 0.41
N GLY A 162 -4.38 17.07 1.37
CA GLY A 162 -5.81 16.77 1.30
C GLY A 162 -6.20 15.31 1.30
N ALA A 163 -5.29 14.38 1.57
CA ALA A 163 -5.65 13.00 1.81
C ALA A 163 -6.59 12.87 3.02
N ASN A 164 -7.64 12.05 2.88
CA ASN A 164 -8.64 11.82 3.90
C ASN A 164 -8.38 10.53 4.68
N VAL A 165 -7.70 9.58 4.07
CA VAL A 165 -7.35 8.26 4.60
C VAL A 165 -5.93 7.94 4.14
N LEU A 166 -5.20 7.17 4.92
CA LEU A 166 -3.86 6.71 4.56
C LEU A 166 -3.81 5.20 4.45
N GLN A 167 -2.94 4.69 3.58
CA GLN A 167 -2.66 3.27 3.46
C GLN A 167 -1.16 2.98 3.47
N LEU A 168 -0.75 2.01 4.27
CA LEU A 168 0.60 1.46 4.30
C LEU A 168 0.61 0.11 3.59
N PHE A 169 1.46 -0.01 2.57
CA PHE A 169 1.63 -1.25 1.80
C PHE A 169 2.88 -2.00 2.25
N ASP A 170 2.70 -3.08 3.00
CA ASP A 170 3.77 -4.02 3.32
C ASP A 170 3.68 -5.25 2.41
N SER A 171 4.04 -5.04 1.15
CA SER A 171 3.87 -6.01 0.07
C SER A 171 4.73 -7.27 0.24
N TRP A 172 5.81 -7.18 1.03
CA TRP A 172 6.76 -8.27 1.27
C TRP A 172 6.77 -8.76 2.71
N ALA A 173 5.72 -8.47 3.46
CA ALA A 173 5.58 -8.89 4.86
C ALA A 173 5.68 -10.40 5.04
N GLY A 174 5.06 -11.16 4.14
CA GLY A 174 5.05 -12.63 4.16
C GLY A 174 6.40 -13.30 3.90
N GLU A 175 7.41 -12.54 3.44
CA GLU A 175 8.77 -13.05 3.23
C GLU A 175 9.56 -13.15 4.54
N LEU A 176 9.08 -12.53 5.62
CA LEU A 176 9.73 -12.61 6.93
C LEU A 176 9.15 -13.74 7.79
N PRO A 177 10.00 -14.50 8.49
CA PRO A 177 9.54 -15.35 9.59
C PRO A 177 8.86 -14.52 10.68
N PRO A 178 7.92 -15.10 11.45
CA PRO A 178 7.16 -14.34 12.46
C PRO A 178 8.02 -13.54 13.45
N ALA A 179 9.11 -14.10 13.95
CA ALA A 179 10.01 -13.41 14.88
C ALA A 179 10.70 -12.19 14.24
N GLN A 180 11.11 -12.32 12.96
CA GLN A 180 11.74 -11.22 12.23
C GLN A 180 10.72 -10.12 11.89
N TYR A 181 9.51 -10.48 11.52
CA TYR A 181 8.44 -9.52 11.26
C TYR A 181 8.13 -8.68 12.52
N ARG A 182 8.03 -9.34 13.69
CA ARG A 182 7.85 -8.65 14.98
C ARG A 182 9.01 -7.74 15.35
N ALA A 183 10.24 -8.11 14.98
CA ALA A 183 11.42 -7.31 15.30
C ALA A 183 11.66 -6.16 14.31
N PHE A 184 11.45 -6.37 13.02
CA PHE A 184 11.89 -5.46 11.95
C PHE A 184 10.76 -4.80 11.15
N ALA A 185 9.48 -5.13 11.39
CA ALA A 185 8.35 -4.50 10.71
C ALA A 185 7.37 -3.85 11.70
N ILE A 186 6.81 -4.61 12.63
CA ILE A 186 5.77 -4.14 13.57
C ILE A 186 6.15 -2.86 14.33
N PRO A 187 7.37 -2.70 14.90
CA PRO A 187 7.72 -1.48 15.64
C PRO A 187 7.67 -0.22 14.78
N TYR A 188 8.05 -0.33 13.52
CA TYR A 188 8.09 0.80 12.57
C TYR A 188 6.71 1.15 12.02
N LEU A 189 5.87 0.14 11.77
CA LEU A 189 4.45 0.35 11.46
C LEU A 189 3.74 1.06 12.63
N ARG A 190 4.02 0.67 13.87
CA ARG A 190 3.49 1.31 15.06
C ARG A 190 3.90 2.78 15.15
N GLN A 191 5.19 3.09 14.97
CA GLN A 191 5.70 4.47 14.99
C GLN A 191 4.96 5.34 13.95
N ILE A 192 4.78 4.85 12.71
CA ILE A 192 4.05 5.58 11.69
C ILE A 192 2.60 5.82 12.11
N CYS A 193 1.92 4.79 12.61
CA CYS A 193 0.52 4.92 13.02
C CYS A 193 0.35 5.92 14.19
N GLU A 194 1.25 5.90 15.16
CA GLU A 194 1.26 6.81 16.31
C GLU A 194 1.55 8.27 15.93
N ALA A 195 2.42 8.47 14.93
CA ALA A 195 2.79 9.81 14.45
C ALA A 195 1.70 10.52 13.63
N LEU A 196 0.60 9.82 13.29
CA LEU A 196 -0.48 10.30 12.43
C LEU A 196 -1.84 10.21 13.15
N PRO A 197 -2.02 10.89 14.30
CA PRO A 197 -3.28 10.84 15.03
C PRO A 197 -4.40 11.53 14.24
N GLY A 198 -5.63 11.05 14.44
CA GLY A 198 -6.85 11.69 13.89
C GLY A 198 -7.10 11.45 12.40
N ILE A 199 -6.21 10.76 11.68
CA ILE A 199 -6.43 10.35 10.30
C ILE A 199 -6.61 8.82 10.24
N PRO A 200 -7.68 8.28 9.62
CA PRO A 200 -7.84 6.84 9.45
C PRO A 200 -6.72 6.22 8.62
N LYS A 201 -6.22 5.08 9.09
CA LYS A 201 -5.10 4.36 8.47
C LYS A 201 -5.46 2.91 8.22
N THR A 202 -5.09 2.43 7.03
CA THR A 202 -5.10 1.01 6.67
C THR A 202 -3.66 0.49 6.67
N VAL A 203 -3.42 -0.63 7.32
CA VAL A 203 -2.17 -1.38 7.18
C VAL A 203 -2.46 -2.66 6.40
N PHE A 204 -1.83 -2.81 5.24
CA PHE A 204 -1.91 -4.00 4.40
C PHE A 204 -0.58 -4.75 4.44
N ALA A 205 -0.57 -5.94 5.02
CA ALA A 205 0.61 -6.79 5.16
C ALA A 205 0.39 -8.11 4.40
N LYS A 206 0.82 -8.16 3.14
CA LYS A 206 0.60 -9.30 2.25
C LYS A 206 1.33 -10.53 2.76
N GLY A 207 0.61 -11.65 2.88
CA GLY A 207 1.15 -12.93 3.32
C GLY A 207 1.46 -13.02 4.82
N ALA A 208 1.19 -11.98 5.60
CA ALA A 208 1.49 -11.93 7.04
C ALA A 208 0.33 -12.46 7.92
N TRP A 209 -0.37 -13.49 7.47
CA TRP A 209 -1.46 -14.13 8.22
C TRP A 209 -1.04 -14.57 9.64
N PHE A 210 0.23 -14.84 9.83
CA PHE A 210 0.83 -15.22 11.11
C PHE A 210 0.97 -14.07 12.11
N ALA A 211 0.83 -12.82 11.66
CA ALA A 211 1.00 -11.61 12.46
C ALA A 211 -0.30 -10.83 12.64
N LEU A 212 -1.46 -11.42 12.35
CA LEU A 212 -2.76 -10.74 12.43
C LEU A 212 -3.08 -10.20 13.83
N GLU A 213 -2.66 -10.89 14.88
CA GLU A 213 -2.81 -10.43 16.27
C GLU A 213 -1.96 -9.18 16.50
N ASP A 214 -0.67 -9.22 16.13
CA ASP A 214 0.24 -8.07 16.22
C ASP A 214 -0.25 -6.87 15.40
N LEU A 215 -0.80 -7.11 14.20
CA LEU A 215 -1.40 -6.09 13.34
C LEU A 215 -2.68 -5.50 13.95
N GLY A 216 -3.50 -6.35 14.57
CA GLY A 216 -4.72 -5.93 15.28
C GLY A 216 -4.44 -4.96 16.45
N GLU A 217 -3.26 -5.04 17.07
CA GLU A 217 -2.82 -4.18 18.14
C GLU A 217 -2.21 -2.83 17.67
N LEU A 218 -2.01 -2.64 16.38
CA LEU A 218 -1.51 -1.37 15.85
C LEU A 218 -2.57 -0.26 16.03
N PRO A 219 -2.18 0.99 16.30
CA PRO A 219 -3.10 2.12 16.39
C PRO A 219 -3.52 2.61 14.97
N CYS A 220 -4.14 1.71 14.22
CA CYS A 220 -4.77 1.95 12.93
C CYS A 220 -6.23 1.47 12.97
N GLU A 221 -7.04 1.95 12.08
CA GLU A 221 -8.48 1.65 12.04
C GLU A 221 -8.80 0.44 11.19
N VAL A 222 -7.99 0.18 10.17
CA VAL A 222 -8.26 -0.83 9.15
C VAL A 222 -7.08 -1.77 8.97
N ILE A 223 -7.36 -3.07 8.85
CA ILE A 223 -6.38 -4.10 8.45
C ILE A 223 -6.76 -4.60 7.06
N GLY A 224 -5.84 -4.41 6.12
CA GLY A 224 -5.96 -4.95 4.77
C GLY A 224 -5.54 -6.42 4.72
N LEU A 225 -6.32 -7.24 4.03
CA LEU A 225 -6.11 -8.68 3.90
C LEU A 225 -5.88 -9.06 2.44
N ASP A 226 -4.94 -9.95 2.21
CA ASP A 226 -4.79 -10.61 0.92
C ASP A 226 -5.78 -11.78 0.75
N TRP A 227 -5.89 -12.28 -0.49
CA TRP A 227 -6.85 -13.33 -0.87
C TRP A 227 -6.59 -14.70 -0.23
N ASN A 228 -5.42 -14.93 0.37
CA ASN A 228 -5.08 -16.18 1.03
C ASN A 228 -5.55 -16.24 2.49
N THR A 229 -6.09 -15.14 3.01
CA THR A 229 -6.47 -15.03 4.41
C THR A 229 -8.00 -15.14 4.57
N PRO A 230 -8.54 -16.26 5.08
CA PRO A 230 -9.99 -16.42 5.27
C PRO A 230 -10.55 -15.36 6.22
N PRO A 231 -11.71 -14.72 5.92
CA PRO A 231 -12.29 -13.66 6.75
C PRO A 231 -12.53 -14.03 8.21
N ALA A 232 -13.08 -15.20 8.47
CA ALA A 232 -13.34 -15.67 9.82
C ALA A 232 -12.05 -15.91 10.63
N PHE A 233 -11.00 -16.43 9.97
CA PHE A 233 -9.69 -16.61 10.58
C PHE A 233 -9.06 -15.25 10.95
N ALA A 234 -9.18 -14.27 10.07
CA ALA A 234 -8.68 -12.93 10.31
C ALA A 234 -9.44 -12.25 11.46
N ARG A 235 -10.79 -12.31 11.45
CA ARG A 235 -11.64 -11.71 12.48
C ARG A 235 -11.30 -12.21 13.88
N ALA A 236 -11.12 -13.53 14.02
CA ALA A 236 -10.78 -14.15 15.31
C ALA A 236 -9.45 -13.67 15.91
N ARG A 237 -8.53 -13.12 15.08
CA ARG A 237 -7.20 -12.66 15.49
C ARG A 237 -7.07 -11.14 15.55
N VAL A 238 -7.63 -10.45 14.58
CA VAL A 238 -7.62 -8.97 14.53
C VAL A 238 -8.55 -8.36 15.56
N GLY A 239 -9.61 -9.08 15.94
CA GLY A 239 -10.62 -8.64 16.89
C GLY A 239 -11.77 -7.86 16.24
N GLU A 240 -12.83 -7.63 17.02
CA GLU A 240 -14.08 -7.03 16.53
C GLU A 240 -14.01 -5.50 16.32
N ASN A 241 -13.02 -4.84 16.90
CA ASN A 241 -12.93 -3.37 16.87
C ASN A 241 -12.34 -2.81 15.57
N LYS A 242 -11.64 -3.64 14.79
CA LYS A 242 -11.05 -3.23 13.52
C LYS A 242 -12.00 -3.40 12.34
N VAL A 243 -11.91 -2.51 11.38
CA VAL A 243 -12.45 -2.73 10.05
C VAL A 243 -11.46 -3.58 9.25
N MET A 244 -11.94 -4.53 8.44
CA MET A 244 -11.10 -5.28 7.53
C MET A 244 -11.34 -4.82 6.10
N GLN A 245 -10.27 -4.71 5.30
CA GLN A 245 -10.33 -4.36 3.89
C GLN A 245 -9.84 -5.53 3.05
N GLY A 246 -10.53 -5.83 1.98
CA GLY A 246 -10.18 -6.90 1.02
C GLY A 246 -11.39 -7.77 0.76
N ASN A 247 -11.26 -9.05 0.32
CA ASN A 247 -9.99 -9.67 -0.10
C ASN A 247 -10.26 -10.63 -1.27
N LEU A 248 -11.16 -10.24 -2.19
CA LEU A 248 -11.43 -11.08 -3.35
C LEU A 248 -10.11 -11.35 -4.11
N ASP A 249 -9.91 -12.61 -4.54
CA ASP A 249 -8.79 -12.94 -5.41
C ASP A 249 -8.88 -12.13 -6.71
N PRO A 250 -7.85 -11.33 -7.08
CA PRO A 250 -7.85 -10.61 -8.34
C PRO A 250 -8.04 -11.52 -9.57
N CYS A 251 -7.63 -12.78 -9.49
CA CYS A 251 -7.85 -13.75 -10.55
C CYS A 251 -9.33 -14.10 -10.76
N CYS A 252 -10.19 -13.89 -9.77
CA CYS A 252 -11.64 -14.07 -9.94
C CYS A 252 -12.21 -13.15 -11.03
N LEU A 253 -11.61 -11.99 -11.28
CA LEU A 253 -12.07 -11.02 -12.28
C LEU A 253 -11.92 -11.50 -13.74
N TYR A 254 -11.26 -12.63 -13.98
CA TYR A 254 -11.19 -13.28 -15.31
C TYR A 254 -12.33 -14.27 -15.56
N ALA A 255 -13.14 -14.57 -14.54
CA ALA A 255 -14.28 -15.48 -14.66
C ALA A 255 -15.48 -14.83 -15.37
N ASP A 256 -16.54 -15.61 -15.59
CA ASP A 256 -17.82 -15.07 -16.04
C ASP A 256 -18.51 -14.21 -14.96
N ALA A 257 -19.47 -13.41 -15.36
CA ALA A 257 -20.16 -12.47 -14.48
C ALA A 257 -20.87 -13.17 -13.31
N GLU A 258 -21.46 -14.36 -13.53
CA GLU A 258 -22.15 -15.12 -12.50
C GLU A 258 -21.20 -15.58 -11.40
N THR A 259 -20.03 -16.08 -11.79
CA THR A 259 -18.97 -16.49 -10.86
C THR A 259 -18.45 -15.30 -10.06
N ILE A 260 -18.13 -14.17 -10.72
CA ILE A 260 -17.63 -12.95 -10.04
C ILE A 260 -18.66 -12.45 -9.03
N GLU A 261 -19.94 -12.37 -9.41
CA GLU A 261 -21.00 -11.94 -8.50
C GLU A 261 -21.14 -12.87 -7.31
N THR A 262 -21.09 -14.18 -7.52
CA THR A 262 -21.24 -15.19 -6.48
C THR A 262 -20.11 -15.10 -5.46
N GLU A 263 -18.86 -15.07 -5.91
CA GLU A 263 -17.68 -14.95 -5.06
C GLU A 263 -17.64 -13.61 -4.31
N THR A 264 -18.05 -12.52 -4.98
CA THR A 264 -18.14 -11.20 -4.35
C THR A 264 -19.18 -11.19 -3.23
N LYS A 265 -20.38 -11.71 -3.47
CA LYS A 265 -21.46 -11.78 -2.48
C LYS A 265 -21.08 -12.67 -1.30
N GLU A 266 -20.39 -13.78 -1.56
CA GLU A 266 -19.89 -14.67 -0.50
C GLU A 266 -18.83 -13.97 0.36
N MET A 267 -17.89 -13.27 -0.25
CA MET A 267 -16.92 -12.43 0.48
C MET A 267 -17.63 -11.40 1.37
N LEU A 268 -18.59 -10.65 0.82
CA LEU A 268 -19.36 -9.64 1.58
C LEU A 268 -20.11 -10.26 2.77
N ARG A 269 -20.71 -11.44 2.56
CA ARG A 269 -21.42 -12.18 3.61
C ARG A 269 -20.47 -12.60 4.74
N GLN A 270 -19.27 -13.09 4.40
CA GLN A 270 -18.29 -13.57 5.37
C GLN A 270 -17.69 -12.44 6.22
N PHE A 271 -17.45 -11.27 5.63
CA PHE A 271 -16.91 -10.13 6.37
C PHE A 271 -17.96 -9.39 7.22
N GLY A 272 -19.21 -9.35 6.79
CA GLY A 272 -20.24 -8.59 7.44
C GLY A 272 -20.07 -7.07 7.30
N ARG A 273 -20.67 -6.29 8.21
CA ARG A 273 -20.80 -4.82 8.09
C ARG A 273 -19.50 -4.03 8.31
N ARG A 274 -18.53 -4.56 9.07
CA ARG A 274 -17.25 -3.87 9.34
C ARG A 274 -16.21 -4.23 8.27
N HIS A 275 -16.52 -3.88 7.04
CA HIS A 275 -15.77 -4.29 5.86
C HIS A 275 -15.68 -3.16 4.83
N ILE A 276 -14.50 -3.00 4.26
CA ILE A 276 -14.24 -2.23 3.04
C ILE A 276 -14.01 -3.25 1.94
N ALA A 277 -14.99 -3.40 1.05
CA ALA A 277 -14.90 -4.34 -0.06
C ALA A 277 -13.78 -3.94 -1.02
N ASN A 278 -12.84 -4.85 -1.22
CA ASN A 278 -11.71 -4.67 -2.12
C ASN A 278 -11.22 -6.03 -2.61
N LEU A 279 -10.31 -6.01 -3.58
CA LEU A 279 -9.52 -7.18 -3.94
C LEU A 279 -8.44 -7.43 -2.86
N GLY A 280 -7.91 -8.64 -2.82
CA GLY A 280 -6.80 -9.00 -1.95
C GLY A 280 -5.43 -8.51 -2.45
N HIS A 281 -5.36 -7.89 -3.62
CA HIS A 281 -4.20 -7.24 -4.22
C HIS A 281 -4.64 -6.33 -5.38
N GLY A 282 -3.72 -5.57 -5.98
CA GLY A 282 -3.99 -4.83 -7.21
C GLY A 282 -4.35 -5.74 -8.39
N VAL A 283 -5.09 -5.20 -9.34
CA VAL A 283 -5.42 -5.88 -10.61
C VAL A 283 -4.17 -6.13 -11.45
N TYR A 284 -4.20 -7.18 -12.27
CA TYR A 284 -3.15 -7.44 -13.25
C TYR A 284 -3.33 -6.55 -14.49
N PRO A 285 -2.25 -6.30 -15.28
CA PRO A 285 -2.32 -5.39 -16.43
C PRO A 285 -3.32 -5.81 -17.51
N ASP A 286 -3.63 -7.09 -17.60
CA ASP A 286 -4.54 -7.70 -18.56
C ASP A 286 -5.91 -8.07 -17.95
N THR A 287 -6.19 -7.61 -16.72
CA THR A 287 -7.48 -7.84 -16.07
C THR A 287 -8.62 -7.26 -16.92
N PRO A 288 -9.66 -8.06 -17.27
CA PRO A 288 -10.78 -7.58 -18.04
C PRO A 288 -11.56 -6.47 -17.30
N LEU A 289 -11.77 -5.34 -17.97
CA LEU A 289 -12.50 -4.21 -17.38
C LEU A 289 -13.94 -4.60 -16.99
N GLU A 290 -14.57 -5.49 -17.74
CA GLU A 290 -15.90 -5.99 -17.45
C GLU A 290 -15.95 -6.78 -16.14
N GLY A 291 -14.91 -7.57 -15.84
CA GLY A 291 -14.79 -8.25 -14.54
C GLY A 291 -14.73 -7.26 -13.37
N VAL A 292 -13.99 -6.16 -13.54
CA VAL A 292 -13.95 -5.09 -12.54
C VAL A 292 -15.31 -4.43 -12.35
N ARG A 293 -16.03 -4.13 -13.44
CA ARG A 293 -17.39 -3.57 -13.41
C ARG A 293 -18.36 -4.50 -12.72
N THR A 294 -18.29 -5.79 -13.00
CA THR A 294 -19.13 -6.81 -12.36
C THR A 294 -18.89 -6.86 -10.85
N PHE A 295 -17.62 -6.85 -10.42
CA PHE A 295 -17.27 -6.79 -9.01
C PHE A 295 -17.84 -5.54 -8.32
N VAL A 296 -17.60 -4.35 -8.87
CA VAL A 296 -18.11 -3.09 -8.32
C VAL A 296 -19.64 -3.10 -8.27
N GLY A 297 -20.29 -3.55 -9.35
CA GLY A 297 -21.76 -3.67 -9.42
C GLY A 297 -22.34 -4.60 -8.35
N ALA A 298 -21.71 -5.75 -8.12
CA ALA A 298 -22.10 -6.69 -7.07
C ALA A 298 -21.98 -6.07 -5.68
N VAL A 299 -20.90 -5.33 -5.39
CA VAL A 299 -20.72 -4.60 -4.13
C VAL A 299 -21.79 -3.51 -3.96
N LYS A 300 -22.02 -2.69 -4.98
CA LYS A 300 -23.00 -1.58 -4.95
C LYS A 300 -24.45 -2.05 -4.75
N THR A 301 -24.79 -3.21 -5.27
CA THR A 301 -26.15 -3.77 -5.16
C THR A 301 -26.36 -4.62 -3.91
N TRP A 302 -25.29 -4.99 -3.21
CA TRP A 302 -25.37 -5.78 -1.98
C TRP A 302 -26.15 -5.06 -0.88
N ARG A 303 -27.01 -5.81 -0.19
CA ARG A 303 -27.71 -5.32 1.00
C ARG A 303 -27.60 -6.37 2.09
N TYR A 304 -27.11 -5.96 3.25
CA TYR A 304 -27.16 -6.81 4.43
C TYR A 304 -28.60 -6.94 4.92
N THR A 305 -29.08 -8.16 5.05
CA THR A 305 -30.36 -8.41 5.71
C THR A 305 -30.29 -7.91 7.15
N HIS A 306 -31.36 -7.31 7.62
CA HIS A 306 -31.49 -6.94 9.02
C HIS A 306 -31.73 -8.24 9.82
N ASP A 307 -30.74 -8.67 10.61
CA ASP A 307 -30.95 -9.58 11.72
C ASP A 307 -31.30 -8.77 12.98
#